data_05dcf9866419e19b3d6f74a4861e3e24
#
_entry.id   05dcf9866419e19b3d6f74a4861e3e24
#
_cell.length_a   1.000
_cell.length_b   1.000
_cell.length_c   1.000
_cell.angle_alpha   90.00
_cell.angle_beta   90.00
_cell.angle_gamma   90.00
#
_symmetry.space_group_name_H-M   'P 1'
#
loop_
_entity.id
_entity.type
_entity.pdbx_description
1 polymer ?
#
loop_
_entity_poly.entity_id
_entity_poly.type
_entity_poly.pdbx_seq_one_letter_code
_entity_poly.pdbx_strand_id
1 'polypeptide(L)'
;LAIVGAVTGGFGDLIDTQAWSDLLAKAEANPGYQPSEAELQRLLGSGLVSFLAWLSVISLGLSFLNGVLLVALSGQTIGDRVVGTRKVMAGRTVPGFGPATLRWVIPAILSALQVVPLIGVVALMAWILDYLWPLWDQRRQALHDKAARTYVERSALAGPVNR
;
A
#
# COMPACT_ATOMS: atom_id res chain seq x y z
N LEU A 1 16.76 8.93 -16.52
CA LEU A 1 17.14 7.97 -17.58
C LEU A 1 16.80 6.52 -17.17
N ALA A 2 17.13 6.06 -15.94
CA ALA A 2 16.81 4.70 -15.47
C ALA A 2 15.31 4.42 -15.40
N ILE A 3 14.47 5.39 -15.01
CA ILE A 3 13.00 5.26 -14.95
C ILE A 3 12.42 5.12 -16.37
N VAL A 4 12.94 5.90 -17.33
CA VAL A 4 12.50 5.82 -18.73
C VAL A 4 12.91 4.49 -19.35
N GLY A 5 14.11 3.98 -19.06
CA GLY A 5 14.56 2.66 -19.52
C GLY A 5 13.73 1.49 -18.97
N ALA A 6 13.32 1.55 -17.69
CA ALA A 6 12.46 0.52 -17.07
C ALA A 6 11.01 0.54 -17.64
N VAL A 7 10.53 1.71 -18.10
CA VAL A 7 9.20 1.86 -18.69
C VAL A 7 9.21 1.60 -20.19
N THR A 8 10.35 1.82 -20.86
CA THR A 8 10.52 1.63 -22.31
C THR A 8 11.15 0.29 -22.71
N GLY A 9 11.80 -0.42 -21.77
CA GLY A 9 12.12 -1.84 -21.94
C GLY A 9 10.78 -2.59 -22.07
N GLY A 10 10.48 -3.04 -23.28
CA GLY A 10 9.18 -3.60 -23.60
C GLY A 10 8.78 -4.74 -22.65
N PHE A 11 7.50 -5.11 -22.66
CA PHE A 11 6.96 -6.26 -21.90
C PHE A 11 7.77 -7.56 -22.08
N GLY A 12 8.63 -7.65 -23.09
CA GLY A 12 9.55 -8.75 -23.35
C GLY A 12 10.58 -9.02 -22.24
N ASP A 13 10.97 -7.98 -21.48
CA ASP A 13 11.95 -8.12 -20.40
C ASP A 13 11.30 -8.54 -19.05
N LEU A 14 9.97 -8.59 -19.01
CA LEU A 14 9.22 -8.96 -17.79
C LEU A 14 9.21 -10.48 -17.56
N ILE A 15 9.33 -11.27 -18.62
CA ILE A 15 9.31 -12.73 -18.58
C ILE A 15 10.48 -13.23 -19.43
N ASP A 16 11.32 -14.08 -18.87
CA ASP A 16 12.38 -14.74 -19.62
C ASP A 16 11.78 -15.90 -20.45
N THR A 17 11.50 -15.61 -21.73
CA THR A 17 10.91 -16.57 -22.65
C THR A 17 11.81 -17.76 -22.96
N GLN A 18 13.15 -17.61 -22.84
CA GLN A 18 14.09 -18.72 -22.99
C GLN A 18 14.01 -19.65 -21.77
N ALA A 19 14.02 -19.08 -20.56
CA ALA A 19 13.84 -19.86 -19.34
C ALA A 19 12.53 -20.66 -19.33
N TRP A 20 11.45 -20.09 -19.91
CA TRP A 20 10.17 -20.78 -20.11
C TRP A 20 10.28 -21.95 -21.07
N SER A 21 10.90 -21.77 -22.23
CA SER A 21 11.07 -22.84 -23.22
C SER A 21 11.94 -23.99 -22.69
N ASP A 22 12.99 -23.66 -21.95
CA ASP A 22 13.88 -24.65 -21.31
C ASP A 22 13.13 -25.46 -20.24
N LEU A 23 12.29 -24.80 -19.45
CA LEU A 23 11.49 -25.46 -18.41
C LEU A 23 10.46 -26.41 -19.03
N LEU A 24 9.77 -25.99 -20.09
CA LEU A 24 8.82 -26.84 -20.80
C LEU A 24 9.50 -28.06 -21.39
N ALA A 25 10.66 -27.91 -22.06
CA ALA A 25 11.42 -29.03 -22.59
C ALA A 25 11.86 -30.02 -21.50
N LYS A 26 12.25 -29.56 -20.33
CA LYS A 26 12.59 -30.42 -19.18
C LYS A 26 11.36 -31.17 -18.63
N ALA A 27 10.22 -30.48 -18.53
CA ALA A 27 8.96 -31.10 -18.08
C ALA A 27 8.44 -32.13 -19.07
N GLU A 28 8.57 -31.91 -20.37
CA GLU A 28 8.23 -32.90 -21.42
C GLU A 28 9.14 -34.13 -21.40
N ALA A 29 10.45 -33.89 -21.17
CA ALA A 29 11.42 -35.00 -21.09
C ALA A 29 11.29 -35.82 -19.81
N ASN A 30 10.76 -35.26 -18.73
CA ASN A 30 10.59 -35.93 -17.44
C ASN A 30 9.25 -35.53 -16.79
N PRO A 31 8.20 -36.39 -16.86
CA PRO A 31 6.89 -36.09 -16.29
C PRO A 31 6.89 -35.86 -14.76
N GLY A 32 7.96 -36.24 -14.06
CA GLY A 32 8.15 -36.02 -12.61
C GLY A 32 9.05 -34.82 -12.28
N TYR A 33 9.44 -34.06 -13.29
CA TYR A 33 10.31 -32.88 -13.08
C TYR A 33 9.64 -31.82 -12.21
N GLN A 34 10.36 -31.39 -11.16
CA GLN A 34 9.97 -30.25 -10.33
C GLN A 34 11.00 -29.15 -10.51
N PRO A 35 10.58 -27.93 -10.94
CA PRO A 35 11.50 -26.82 -11.08
C PRO A 35 12.14 -26.45 -9.74
N SER A 36 13.41 -26.15 -9.75
CA SER A 36 14.10 -25.56 -8.58
C SER A 36 13.66 -24.12 -8.35
N GLU A 37 13.85 -23.61 -7.13
CA GLU A 37 13.56 -22.19 -6.82
C GLU A 37 14.38 -21.23 -7.71
N ALA A 38 15.60 -21.59 -8.06
CA ALA A 38 16.45 -20.79 -8.95
C ALA A 38 15.92 -20.75 -10.39
N GLU A 39 15.31 -21.84 -10.87
CA GLU A 39 14.66 -21.88 -12.18
C GLU A 39 13.37 -21.06 -12.18
N LEU A 40 12.56 -21.15 -11.11
CA LEU A 40 11.37 -20.34 -10.94
C LEU A 40 11.71 -18.84 -10.86
N GLN A 41 12.78 -18.48 -10.17
CA GLN A 41 13.25 -17.09 -10.12
C GLN A 41 13.73 -16.57 -11.48
N ARG A 42 14.33 -17.42 -12.31
CA ARG A 42 14.74 -17.03 -13.69
C ARG A 42 13.55 -16.78 -14.60
N LEU A 43 12.43 -17.50 -14.40
CA LEU A 43 11.19 -17.27 -15.17
C LEU A 43 10.63 -15.86 -14.95
N LEU A 44 10.78 -15.38 -13.73
CA LEU A 44 10.49 -13.98 -13.39
C LEU A 44 11.70 -13.17 -13.82
N GLY A 45 11.74 -12.73 -15.06
CA GLY A 45 12.85 -11.92 -15.58
C GLY A 45 13.22 -10.77 -14.65
N SER A 46 14.50 -10.37 -14.66
CA SER A 46 14.99 -9.25 -13.84
C SER A 46 14.20 -7.95 -14.06
N GLY A 47 13.59 -7.81 -15.23
CA GLY A 47 12.69 -6.71 -15.58
C GLY A 47 11.43 -6.66 -14.73
N LEU A 48 10.80 -7.81 -14.46
CA LEU A 48 9.58 -7.87 -13.63
C LEU A 48 9.88 -7.45 -12.18
N VAL A 49 10.97 -7.96 -11.60
CA VAL A 49 11.37 -7.59 -10.24
C VAL A 49 11.64 -6.08 -10.15
N SER A 50 12.37 -5.53 -11.12
CA SER A 50 12.65 -4.09 -11.19
C SER A 50 11.37 -3.27 -11.37
N PHE A 51 10.46 -3.70 -12.25
CA PHE A 51 9.17 -3.06 -12.46
C PHE A 51 8.32 -3.03 -11.18
N LEU A 52 8.19 -4.17 -10.50
CA LEU A 52 7.45 -4.26 -9.24
C LEU A 52 8.08 -3.42 -8.13
N ALA A 53 9.42 -3.35 -8.07
CA ALA A 53 10.13 -2.50 -7.12
C ALA A 53 9.83 -1.01 -7.38
N TRP A 54 9.92 -0.55 -8.63
CA TRP A 54 9.58 0.83 -8.99
C TRP A 54 8.11 1.15 -8.76
N LEU A 55 7.20 0.23 -9.12
CA LEU A 55 5.77 0.38 -8.85
C LEU A 55 5.50 0.53 -7.35
N SER A 56 6.21 -0.25 -6.51
CA SER A 56 6.10 -0.16 -5.04
C SER A 56 6.59 1.19 -4.51
N VAL A 57 7.73 1.69 -5.01
CA VAL A 57 8.28 3.01 -4.63
C VAL A 57 7.32 4.14 -5.02
N ILE A 58 6.80 4.11 -6.25
CA ILE A 58 5.84 5.11 -6.74
C ILE A 58 4.55 5.04 -5.92
N SER A 59 4.00 3.85 -5.68
CA SER A 59 2.79 3.67 -4.87
C SER A 59 2.97 4.16 -3.44
N LEU A 60 4.12 3.89 -2.81
CA LEU A 60 4.46 4.38 -1.49
C LEU A 60 4.55 5.91 -1.46
N GLY A 61 5.19 6.51 -2.47
CA GLY A 61 5.27 7.96 -2.62
C GLY A 61 3.89 8.62 -2.77
N LEU A 62 3.05 8.09 -3.66
CA LEU A 62 1.68 8.58 -3.85
C LEU A 62 0.82 8.38 -2.60
N SER A 63 0.97 7.25 -1.91
CA SER A 63 0.30 6.98 -0.64
C SER A 63 0.71 7.97 0.44
N PHE A 64 2.01 8.28 0.55
CA PHE A 64 2.52 9.28 1.49
C PHE A 64 1.99 10.69 1.15
N LEU A 65 2.06 11.11 -0.10
CA LEU A 65 1.53 12.41 -0.53
C LEU A 65 0.03 12.53 -0.20
N ASN A 66 -0.75 11.51 -0.52
CA ASN A 66 -2.19 11.51 -0.29
C ASN A 66 -2.55 11.34 1.21
N GLY A 67 -1.90 10.42 1.92
CA GLY A 67 -2.23 10.06 3.30
C GLY A 67 -1.59 10.96 4.36
N VAL A 68 -0.42 11.53 4.07
CA VAL A 68 0.29 12.41 5.01
C VAL A 68 0.21 13.86 4.60
N LEU A 69 0.73 14.22 3.40
CA LEU A 69 0.84 15.62 3.01
C LEU A 69 -0.52 16.30 2.87
N LEU A 70 -1.44 15.72 2.10
CA LEU A 70 -2.78 16.30 1.92
C LEU A 70 -3.56 16.33 3.23
N VAL A 71 -3.48 15.28 4.05
CA VAL A 71 -4.15 15.23 5.36
C VAL A 71 -3.55 16.23 6.32
N ALA A 72 -2.22 16.37 6.38
CA ALA A 72 -1.56 17.35 7.24
C ALA A 72 -1.93 18.80 6.91
N LEU A 73 -2.11 19.12 5.63
CA LEU A 73 -2.36 20.49 5.16
C LEU A 73 -3.84 20.84 5.06
N SER A 74 -4.70 19.87 4.72
CA SER A 74 -6.14 20.14 4.46
C SER A 74 -7.11 19.29 5.28
N GLY A 75 -6.61 18.31 6.01
CA GLY A 75 -7.45 17.30 6.68
C GLY A 75 -8.10 16.30 5.73
N GLN A 76 -7.78 16.33 4.44
CA GLN A 76 -8.50 15.52 3.44
C GLN A 76 -7.53 14.83 2.48
N THR A 77 -7.76 13.56 2.22
CA THR A 77 -7.22 12.85 1.07
C THR A 77 -8.03 13.21 -0.19
N ILE A 78 -7.58 12.76 -1.35
CA ILE A 78 -8.35 12.87 -2.60
C ILE A 78 -9.70 12.15 -2.44
N GLY A 79 -9.70 10.93 -1.89
CA GLY A 79 -10.94 10.18 -1.64
C GLY A 79 -11.89 10.88 -0.67
N ASP A 80 -11.38 11.49 0.39
CA ASP A 80 -12.21 12.27 1.34
C ASP A 80 -12.94 13.42 0.66
N ARG A 81 -12.29 14.08 -0.30
CA ARG A 81 -12.91 15.18 -1.07
C ARG A 81 -14.07 14.67 -1.92
N VAL A 82 -13.91 13.51 -2.53
CA VAL A 82 -14.94 12.88 -3.37
C VAL A 82 -16.17 12.50 -2.54
N VAL A 83 -15.96 11.89 -1.35
CA VAL A 83 -17.07 11.45 -0.49
C VAL A 83 -17.56 12.53 0.49
N GLY A 84 -16.96 13.71 0.49
CA GLY A 84 -17.35 14.82 1.35
C GLY A 84 -17.01 14.60 2.83
N THR A 85 -15.89 13.94 3.14
CA THR A 85 -15.40 13.73 4.52
C THR A 85 -14.12 14.49 4.76
N ARG A 86 -13.73 14.63 6.01
CA ARG A 86 -12.42 15.16 6.41
C ARG A 86 -12.00 14.63 7.78
N LYS A 87 -10.72 14.70 8.02
CA LYS A 87 -10.05 14.29 9.25
C LYS A 87 -9.72 15.53 10.07
N VAL A 88 -10.11 15.49 11.33
CA VAL A 88 -9.89 16.58 12.28
C VAL A 88 -9.39 16.03 13.60
N MET A 89 -8.73 16.88 14.38
CA MET A 89 -8.40 16.64 15.78
C MET A 89 -9.47 17.19 16.72
N ALA A 90 -9.33 16.93 18.02
CA ALA A 90 -10.13 17.59 19.06
C ALA A 90 -10.03 19.12 18.89
N GLY A 91 -11.18 19.82 18.94
CA GLY A 91 -11.24 21.26 18.65
C GLY A 91 -11.38 21.59 17.16
N ARG A 92 -11.55 20.57 16.30
CA ARG A 92 -11.76 20.71 14.84
C ARG A 92 -10.62 21.43 14.13
N THR A 93 -9.39 21.13 14.54
CA THR A 93 -8.18 21.58 13.86
C THR A 93 -7.71 20.57 12.83
N VAL A 94 -6.98 21.02 11.81
CA VAL A 94 -6.31 20.14 10.85
C VAL A 94 -5.26 19.32 11.59
N PRO A 95 -5.10 18.01 11.26
CA PRO A 95 -4.22 17.12 12.02
C PRO A 95 -2.74 17.56 12.08
N GLY A 96 -2.24 18.23 11.04
CA GLY A 96 -0.81 18.51 10.92
C GLY A 96 0.01 17.25 10.59
N PHE A 97 1.34 17.41 10.47
CA PHE A 97 2.22 16.32 10.00
C PHE A 97 2.34 15.15 10.99
N GLY A 98 2.48 15.41 12.28
CA GLY A 98 2.65 14.36 13.30
C GLY A 98 1.50 13.35 13.30
N PRO A 99 0.27 13.77 13.59
CA PRO A 99 -0.90 12.90 13.55
C PRO A 99 -1.16 12.27 12.18
N ALA A 100 -0.96 13.02 11.08
CA ALA A 100 -1.13 12.47 9.74
C ALA A 100 -0.12 11.35 9.44
N THR A 101 1.14 11.52 9.83
CA THR A 101 2.18 10.50 9.68
C THR A 101 1.89 9.28 10.55
N LEU A 102 1.52 9.47 11.82
CA LEU A 102 1.20 8.34 12.71
C LEU A 102 0.02 7.53 12.20
N ARG A 103 -1.00 8.20 11.70
CA ARG A 103 -2.16 7.59 11.07
C ARG A 103 -1.80 6.76 9.83
N TRP A 104 -0.85 7.23 9.01
CA TRP A 104 -0.42 6.57 7.78
C TRP A 104 0.53 5.42 8.05
N VAL A 105 1.46 5.58 9.00
CA VAL A 105 2.55 4.64 9.27
C VAL A 105 2.02 3.30 9.81
N ILE A 106 0.96 3.30 10.61
CA ILE A 106 0.41 2.08 11.21
C ILE A 106 -0.09 1.11 10.12
N PRO A 107 -1.02 1.47 9.22
CA PRO A 107 -1.41 0.58 8.13
C PRO A 107 -0.26 0.29 7.17
N ALA A 108 0.68 1.21 6.94
CA ALA A 108 1.83 0.99 6.08
C ALA A 108 2.77 -0.10 6.63
N ILE A 109 3.07 -0.08 7.93
CA ILE A 109 3.86 -1.13 8.59
C ILE A 109 3.11 -2.48 8.53
N LEU A 110 1.82 -2.50 8.84
CA LEU A 110 1.03 -3.73 8.76
C LEU A 110 1.02 -4.30 7.34
N SER A 111 0.95 -3.44 6.31
CA SER A 111 1.03 -3.86 4.91
C SER A 111 2.42 -4.39 4.56
N ALA A 112 3.48 -3.77 5.03
CA ALA A 112 4.85 -4.21 4.78
C ALA A 112 5.16 -5.57 5.45
N LEU A 113 4.62 -5.81 6.64
CA LEU A 113 4.81 -7.08 7.36
C LEU A 113 4.11 -8.27 6.69
N GLN A 114 3.15 -8.03 5.80
CA GLN A 114 2.43 -9.11 5.09
C GLN A 114 3.34 -9.95 4.17
N VAL A 115 4.50 -9.45 3.78
CA VAL A 115 5.46 -10.21 2.96
C VAL A 115 6.24 -11.27 3.74
N VAL A 116 6.19 -11.24 5.09
CA VAL A 116 6.91 -12.18 5.95
C VAL A 116 6.02 -13.38 6.27
N PRO A 117 6.41 -14.63 5.94
CA PRO A 117 5.62 -15.81 6.28
C PRO A 117 5.25 -15.87 7.76
N LEU A 118 4.08 -16.39 8.10
CA LEU A 118 3.48 -16.45 9.43
C LEU A 118 3.16 -15.06 10.05
N ILE A 119 4.13 -14.15 10.11
CA ILE A 119 3.91 -12.77 10.57
C ILE A 119 2.91 -12.07 9.65
N GLY A 120 2.98 -12.31 8.35
CA GLY A 120 2.09 -11.73 7.36
C GLY A 120 0.62 -12.05 7.59
N VAL A 121 0.31 -13.27 8.02
CA VAL A 121 -1.07 -13.66 8.37
C VAL A 121 -1.58 -12.83 9.55
N VAL A 122 -0.78 -12.68 10.60
CA VAL A 122 -1.13 -11.87 11.77
C VAL A 122 -1.24 -10.40 11.40
N ALA A 123 -0.32 -9.90 10.59
CA ALA A 123 -0.34 -8.51 10.10
C ALA A 123 -1.57 -8.22 9.22
N LEU A 124 -1.97 -9.17 8.36
CA LEU A 124 -3.19 -9.08 7.56
C LEU A 124 -4.44 -9.02 8.45
N MET A 125 -4.52 -9.89 9.46
CA MET A 125 -5.63 -9.88 10.41
C MET A 125 -5.71 -8.55 11.17
N ALA A 126 -4.57 -8.05 11.64
CA ALA A 126 -4.49 -6.76 12.33
C ALA A 126 -4.86 -5.59 11.40
N TRP A 127 -4.45 -5.64 10.13
CA TRP A 127 -4.81 -4.66 9.12
C TRP A 127 -6.33 -4.65 8.83
N ILE A 128 -6.94 -5.82 8.63
CA ILE A 128 -8.38 -5.96 8.46
C ILE A 128 -9.11 -5.44 9.70
N LEU A 129 -8.66 -5.82 10.89
CA LEU A 129 -9.25 -5.38 12.16
C LEU A 129 -9.18 -3.86 12.33
N ASP A 130 -8.06 -3.23 11.97
CA ASP A 130 -7.89 -1.78 12.01
C ASP A 130 -8.98 -1.06 11.19
N TYR A 131 -9.21 -1.51 9.95
CA TYR A 131 -10.21 -0.90 9.05
C TYR A 131 -11.66 -1.26 9.39
N LEU A 132 -11.91 -2.40 10.00
CA LEU A 132 -13.26 -2.81 10.43
C LEU A 132 -13.63 -2.27 11.82
N TRP A 133 -12.65 -1.83 12.61
CA TRP A 133 -12.88 -1.34 13.97
C TRP A 133 -13.98 -0.27 14.10
N PRO A 134 -14.16 0.68 13.16
CA PRO A 134 -15.23 1.67 13.21
C PRO A 134 -16.66 1.10 13.24
N LEU A 135 -16.87 -0.16 12.85
CA LEU A 135 -18.20 -0.77 12.82
C LEU A 135 -18.82 -0.93 14.21
N TRP A 136 -17.97 -1.15 15.24
CA TRP A 136 -18.40 -1.34 16.64
C TRP A 136 -17.82 -0.29 17.59
N ASP A 137 -17.00 0.60 17.10
CA ASP A 137 -16.48 1.69 17.93
C ASP A 137 -17.53 2.80 18.12
N GLN A 138 -17.72 3.23 19.36
CA GLN A 138 -18.69 4.29 19.69
C GLN A 138 -18.42 5.61 18.97
N ARG A 139 -17.15 5.92 18.70
CA ARG A 139 -16.69 7.12 17.99
C ARG A 139 -16.46 6.89 16.50
N ARG A 140 -16.71 5.66 16.01
CA ARG A 140 -16.46 5.23 14.63
C ARG A 140 -15.05 5.54 14.15
N GLN A 141 -14.06 5.35 15.04
CA GLN A 141 -12.64 5.56 14.76
C GLN A 141 -11.96 4.22 14.47
N ALA A 142 -11.13 4.15 13.42
CA ALA A 142 -10.18 3.06 13.21
C ALA A 142 -9.09 3.06 14.31
N LEU A 143 -8.34 1.98 14.45
CA LEU A 143 -7.27 1.94 15.46
C LEU A 143 -6.17 2.95 15.18
N HIS A 144 -5.80 3.12 13.91
CA HIS A 144 -4.85 4.17 13.50
C HIS A 144 -5.38 5.59 13.74
N ASP A 145 -6.70 5.81 13.65
CA ASP A 145 -7.32 7.08 14.00
C ASP A 145 -7.24 7.37 15.48
N LYS A 146 -7.47 6.36 16.31
CA LYS A 146 -7.34 6.47 17.78
C LYS A 146 -5.91 6.76 18.19
N ALA A 147 -4.93 6.06 17.60
CA ALA A 147 -3.53 6.30 17.86
C ALA A 147 -3.12 7.74 17.50
N ALA A 148 -3.61 8.25 16.38
CA ALA A 148 -3.36 9.61 15.91
C ALA A 148 -4.27 10.68 16.55
N ARG A 149 -5.24 10.28 17.39
CA ARG A 149 -6.26 11.15 18.00
C ARG A 149 -7.06 11.98 16.97
N THR A 150 -7.32 11.37 15.82
CA THR A 150 -8.07 12.01 14.72
C THR A 150 -9.48 11.46 14.64
N TYR A 151 -10.39 12.27 14.10
CA TYR A 151 -11.80 11.93 13.88
C TYR A 151 -12.13 12.17 12.41
N VAL A 152 -13.06 11.37 11.87
CA VAL A 152 -13.60 11.59 10.52
C VAL A 152 -14.99 12.21 10.66
N GLU A 153 -15.19 13.37 10.01
CA GLU A 153 -16.47 14.07 9.99
C GLU A 153 -16.91 14.38 8.55
N ARG A 154 -18.19 14.65 8.34
CA ARG A 154 -18.69 15.11 7.03
C ARG A 154 -18.36 16.59 6.85
N SER A 155 -17.72 16.94 5.74
CA SER A 155 -17.31 18.30 5.42
C SER A 155 -18.48 19.27 5.31
N ALA A 156 -19.63 18.82 4.77
CA ALA A 156 -20.82 19.64 4.58
C ALA A 156 -21.54 20.03 5.89
N LEU A 157 -21.41 19.21 6.96
CA LEU A 157 -22.04 19.45 8.26
C LEU A 157 -21.11 20.18 9.23
N ALA A 158 -19.88 20.32 8.87
CA ALA A 158 -18.85 20.86 9.69
C ALA A 158 -18.49 22.28 9.21
N GLY A 159 -18.71 23.31 10.04
CA GLY A 159 -18.26 24.68 9.78
C GLY A 159 -16.75 24.77 9.50
N PRO A 160 -16.17 25.95 9.37
CA PRO A 160 -14.74 26.13 9.05
C PRO A 160 -13.84 25.41 10.04
N VAL A 161 -12.72 24.87 9.54
CA VAL A 161 -11.69 24.23 10.36
C VAL A 161 -10.64 25.26 10.74
N ASN A 162 -10.25 25.29 12.00
CA ASN A 162 -9.17 26.13 12.48
C ASN A 162 -7.82 25.56 12.00
N ARG A 163 -6.92 26.42 11.57
CA ARG A 163 -5.52 26.10 11.21
C ARG A 163 -4.59 26.32 12.37
#